data_66dab217a7af54d44ee17a4c212e28ee
#
_entry.id   66dab217a7af54d44ee17a4c212e28ee
#
_cell.length_a   1.000
_cell.length_b   1.000
_cell.length_c   1.000
_cell.angle_alpha   90.00
_cell.angle_beta   90.00
_cell.angle_gamma   90.00
#
_symmetry.space_group_name_H-M   'P 1'
#
loop_
_entity.id
_entity.type
_entity.pdbx_description
1 polymer ?
#
loop_
_entity_poly.entity_id
_entity_poly.type
_entity_poly.pdbx_seq_one_letter_code
_entity_poly.pdbx_strand_id
1 'polypeptide(L)' 'MEIKLTLHGILRDYLPRQAKGKTTLTLPEGTTVAEVVDQLKIRQTVMAAVDGVQVETGYVLEDGADLQIFRMIGGG' A
#
# COMPACT_ATOMS: atom_id res chain seq x y z
N MET A 1 -11.49 6.59 7.81
CA MET A 1 -11.46 5.13 7.56
C MET A 1 -10.16 4.52 8.02
N GLU A 2 -10.21 3.26 8.34
CA GLU A 2 -9.03 2.53 8.79
C GLU A 2 -8.76 1.38 7.83
N ILE A 3 -7.51 1.25 7.40
CA ILE A 3 -7.12 0.16 6.49
C ILE A 3 -5.91 -0.58 7.05
N LYS A 4 -5.77 -1.84 6.65
CA LYS A 4 -4.58 -2.62 6.92
C LYS A 4 -3.63 -2.46 5.73
N LEU A 5 -2.35 -2.28 6.02
CA LEU A 5 -1.33 -2.13 4.99
C LEU A 5 -0.26 -3.18 5.19
N THR A 6 0.10 -3.86 4.10
CA THR A 6 1.24 -4.77 4.07
C THR A 6 2.16 -4.37 2.93
N LEU A 7 3.43 -4.13 3.25
CA LEU A 7 4.47 -3.88 2.26
C LEU A 7 5.30 -5.14 2.11
N HIS A 8 5.54 -5.56 0.87
CA HIS A 8 6.26 -6.79 0.58
C HIS A 8 7.69 -6.52 0.11
N GLY A 9 8.57 -7.48 0.35
CA GLY A 9 9.96 -7.42 -0.10
C GLY A 9 10.69 -6.23 0.48
N ILE A 10 11.48 -5.56 -0.35
CA ILE A 10 12.27 -4.43 0.10
C ILE A 10 11.42 -3.22 0.50
N LEU A 11 10.15 -3.18 0.11
CA LEU A 11 9.28 -2.08 0.50
C LEU A 11 9.03 -2.03 2.00
N ARG A 12 9.26 -3.13 2.70
CA ARG A 12 9.12 -3.16 4.16
C ARG A 12 9.98 -2.11 4.85
N ASP A 13 11.07 -1.69 4.20
CA ASP A 13 11.97 -0.68 4.77
C ASP A 13 11.33 0.70 4.87
N TYR A 14 10.20 0.92 4.22
CA TYR A 14 9.45 2.17 4.34
C TYR A 14 8.65 2.27 5.63
N LEU A 15 8.61 1.19 6.41
CA LEU A 15 8.01 1.15 7.74
C LEU A 15 9.06 0.84 8.78
N PRO A 16 8.81 1.18 10.06
CA PRO A 16 9.73 0.79 11.12
C PRO A 16 9.96 -0.72 11.12
N ARG A 17 11.18 -1.11 11.43
CA ARG A 17 11.57 -2.53 11.38
C ARG A 17 10.67 -3.41 12.24
N GLN A 18 10.21 -2.91 13.37
CA GLN A 18 9.33 -3.67 14.27
C GLN A 18 7.99 -4.01 13.62
N ALA A 19 7.57 -3.22 12.63
CA ALA A 19 6.28 -3.45 11.97
C ALA A 19 6.31 -4.68 11.06
N LYS A 20 7.50 -5.11 10.66
CA LYS A 20 7.67 -6.25 9.75
C LYS A 20 6.87 -6.08 8.46
N GLY A 21 6.80 -4.86 7.97
CA GLY A 21 6.09 -4.52 6.74
C GLY A 21 4.58 -4.39 6.88
N LYS A 22 4.05 -4.43 8.09
CA LYS A 22 2.60 -4.33 8.32
C LYS A 22 2.26 -3.20 9.25
N THR A 23 1.16 -2.52 8.96
CA THR A 23 0.66 -1.47 9.84
C THR A 23 -0.82 -1.21 9.55
N THR A 24 -1.44 -0.42 10.39
CA THR A 24 -2.80 0.07 10.16
C THR A 24 -2.71 1.57 9.94
N LEU A 25 -3.43 2.04 8.92
CA LEU A 25 -3.47 3.47 8.60
C LEU A 25 -4.87 4.01 8.82
N THR A 26 -4.94 5.21 9.39
CA THR A 26 -6.19 5.96 9.49
C THR A 26 -6.14 7.04 8.41
N LEU A 27 -7.09 7.00 7.49
CA LEU A 27 -7.08 7.82 6.29
C LEU A 27 -8.42 8.49 6.09
N PRO A 28 -8.43 9.67 5.43
CA PRO A 28 -9.70 10.30 5.04
C PRO A 28 -10.44 9.43 4.04
N GLU A 29 -11.75 9.54 4.05
CA GLU A 29 -12.58 8.89 3.03
C GLU A 29 -12.17 9.38 1.64
N GLY A 30 -12.20 8.49 0.67
CA GLY A 30 -11.83 8.81 -0.70
C GLY A 30 -10.34 8.71 -1.00
N THR A 31 -9.52 8.31 -0.02
CA THR A 31 -8.09 8.14 -0.26
C THR A 31 -7.84 7.01 -1.26
N THR A 32 -6.96 7.27 -2.23
CA THR A 32 -6.59 6.28 -3.24
C THR A 32 -5.32 5.55 -2.85
N VAL A 33 -5.06 4.44 -3.54
CA VAL A 33 -3.80 3.70 -3.38
C VAL A 33 -2.61 4.62 -3.68
N ALA A 34 -2.70 5.42 -4.75
CA ALA A 34 -1.62 6.34 -5.12
C ALA A 34 -1.30 7.31 -4.00
N GLU A 35 -2.32 7.81 -3.30
CA GLU A 35 -2.09 8.72 -2.19
C GLU A 35 -1.39 8.05 -1.02
N VAL A 36 -1.69 6.77 -0.77
CA VAL A 36 -0.98 6.01 0.27
C VAL A 36 0.49 5.83 -0.10
N VAL A 37 0.75 5.45 -1.35
CA VAL A 37 2.11 5.29 -1.85
C VAL A 37 2.90 6.60 -1.71
N ASP A 38 2.27 7.71 -2.07
CA ASP A 38 2.88 9.02 -1.98
C ASP A 38 3.17 9.41 -0.52
N GLN A 39 2.22 9.12 0.36
CA GLN A 39 2.35 9.41 1.79
C GLN A 39 3.52 8.66 2.41
N LEU A 40 3.75 7.43 1.97
CA LEU A 40 4.87 6.61 2.43
C LEU A 40 6.18 6.99 1.75
N LYS A 41 6.13 7.91 0.78
CA LYS A 41 7.29 8.36 0.02
C LYS A 41 7.98 7.24 -0.75
N ILE A 42 7.19 6.28 -1.19
CA ILE A 42 7.69 5.20 -2.02
C ILE A 42 7.89 5.74 -3.43
N ARG A 43 9.13 5.68 -3.93
CA ARG A 43 9.50 6.23 -5.23
C ARG A 43 9.71 5.17 -6.29
N GLN A 44 9.29 3.96 -6.00
CA GLN A 44 9.43 2.84 -6.93
C GLN A 44 8.08 2.54 -7.55
N THR A 45 8.11 1.94 -8.74
CA THR A 45 6.89 1.47 -9.36
C THR A 45 6.36 0.29 -8.56
N VAL A 46 5.10 0.36 -8.20
CA VAL A 46 4.50 -0.65 -7.34
C VAL A 46 3.24 -1.23 -7.96
N MET A 47 2.89 -2.42 -7.50
CA MET A 47 1.60 -3.05 -7.77
C MET A 47 0.84 -3.10 -6.46
N ALA A 48 -0.48 -3.01 -6.54
CA ALA A 48 -1.32 -3.03 -5.36
C ALA A 48 -2.41 -4.08 -5.50
N ALA A 49 -2.78 -4.67 -4.36
CA ALA A 49 -3.92 -5.56 -4.26
C ALA A 49 -4.77 -5.13 -3.07
N VAL A 50 -6.08 -5.19 -3.23
CA VAL A 50 -7.02 -4.90 -2.14
C VAL A 50 -7.88 -6.14 -1.94
N ASP A 51 -7.87 -6.65 -0.72
CA ASP A 51 -8.62 -7.86 -0.35
C ASP A 51 -8.33 -9.02 -1.31
N GLY A 52 -7.05 -9.13 -1.72
CA GLY A 52 -6.58 -10.22 -2.57
C GLY A 52 -6.78 -10.00 -4.07
N VAL A 53 -7.32 -8.86 -4.48
CA VAL A 53 -7.57 -8.56 -5.90
C VAL A 53 -6.68 -7.42 -6.35
N GLN A 54 -5.93 -7.63 -7.43
CA GLN A 54 -5.07 -6.59 -7.96
C GLN A 54 -5.90 -5.39 -8.42
N VAL A 55 -5.45 -4.19 -8.05
CA VAL A 55 -6.11 -2.95 -8.40
C VAL A 55 -5.10 -1.96 -8.94
N GLU A 56 -5.59 -0.95 -9.64
CA GLU A 56 -4.76 0.15 -10.12
C GLU A 56 -4.53 1.16 -9.01
N THR A 57 -3.50 1.99 -9.16
CA THR A 57 -3.15 2.98 -8.14
C THR A 57 -4.22 4.04 -7.94
N GLY A 58 -5.09 4.23 -8.92
CA GLY A 58 -6.22 5.15 -8.78
C GLY A 58 -7.40 4.59 -8.01
N TYR A 59 -7.31 3.34 -7.56
CA TYR A 59 -8.39 2.69 -6.82
C TYR A 59 -8.66 3.43 -5.51
N VAL A 60 -9.94 3.72 -5.25
CA VAL A 60 -10.38 4.39 -4.02
C VAL A 60 -10.56 3.35 -2.93
N LEU A 61 -9.86 3.55 -1.81
CA LEU A 61 -9.91 2.61 -0.69
C LEU A 61 -11.19 2.77 0.12
N GLU A 62 -11.61 1.67 0.73
CA GLU A 62 -12.77 1.65 1.61
C GLU A 62 -12.35 1.24 3.00
N ASP A 63 -13.17 1.60 3.99
CA ASP A 63 -12.90 1.26 5.38
C ASP A 63 -12.77 -0.26 5.53
N GLY A 64 -11.77 -0.69 6.27
CA GLY A 64 -11.52 -2.10 6.51
C GLY A 64 -10.74 -2.80 5.39
N ALA A 65 -10.34 -2.08 4.35
CA ALA A 65 -9.60 -2.70 3.24
C ALA A 65 -8.26 -3.27 3.71
N ASP A 66 -7.87 -4.37 3.09
CA ASP A 66 -6.55 -4.98 3.28
C ASP A 66 -5.71 -4.65 2.05
N LEU A 67 -4.90 -3.60 2.15
CA LEU A 67 -4.07 -3.13 1.05
C LEU A 67 -2.69 -3.76 1.12
N GLN A 68 -2.28 -4.40 0.03
CA GLN A 68 -0.95 -4.97 -0.09
C GLN A 68 -0.22 -4.29 -1.24
N ILE A 69 1.03 -3.93 -1.01
CA ILE A 69 1.82 -3.24 -2.02
C ILE A 69 3.07 -4.05 -2.30
N PHE A 70 3.31 -4.29 -3.57
CA PHE A 70 4.43 -5.07 -4.08
C PHE A 70 5.29 -4.19 -4.97
N ARG A 71 6.59 -4.43 -4.98
CA ARG A 71 7.47 -3.81 -5.94
C ARG A 71 7.27 -4.47 -7.29
N MET A 72 7.12 -3.67 -8.34
CA MET A 72 7.07 -4.19 -9.69
C MET A 72 8.49 -4.53 -10.14
N ILE A 73 8.73 -5.77 -10.51
CA ILE A 73 10.04 -6.26 -10.92
C ILE A 73 10.04 -6.48 -12.42
N GLY A 74 11.17 -6.15 -13.06
CA GLY A 74 11.35 -6.42 -14.47
C GLY A 74 10.46 -5.62 -15.38
N GLY A 75 10.14 -4.44 -14.96
CA GLY A 75 9.27 -3.57 -15.73
C GLY A 75 9.90 -3.10 -17.02
N GLY A 76 10.49 -3.99 -17.69
CA GLY A 76 11.19 -3.78 -18.94
C GLY A 76 10.84 -2.54 -19.68
#